data_faa46f7818136ffe8fb8e43ad2330e07
#
_entry.id   faa46f7818136ffe8fb8e43ad2330e07
#
_cell.length_a   1.000
_cell.length_b   1.000
_cell.length_c   1.000
_cell.angle_alpha   90.00
_cell.angle_beta   90.00
_cell.angle_gamma   90.00
#
_symmetry.space_group_name_H-M   'P 1'
#
loop_
_entity.id
_entity.type
_entity.pdbx_description
1 polymer ?
#
loop_
_entity_poly.entity_id
_entity_poly.type
_entity_poly.pdbx_seq_one_letter_code
_entity_poly.pdbx_strand_id
1 'polypeptide(L)'
;MGYSKKAAQEVSDFKSKYMPAGINENVCIEKVEVKTSPQGNKMFDITFINKQGQTAVHTEWEPKMAPWMKDKSDLERNQARQYKKMMQILLCFYKDEQINFEGESFVEFANWVATMINAADKSKKLRLKLVYNKDGYTTLPTAVDDAFIEPMELADGESYKVQINAKDVIVRPVIADKEIKNDNPFTTPEVATATFASNDNELPF
;
A
#
# COMPACT_ATOMS: atom_id res chain seq x y z
N MET A 1 33.45 -16.12 9.65
CA MET A 1 33.45 -14.76 9.05
C MET A 1 34.12 -13.82 10.04
N GLY A 2 35.13 -13.05 9.60
CA GLY A 2 35.86 -12.14 10.48
C GLY A 2 35.45 -10.68 10.23
N TYR A 3 35.61 -9.85 11.25
CA TYR A 3 35.46 -8.41 11.12
C TYR A 3 36.61 -7.88 10.25
N SER A 4 36.34 -7.34 9.07
CA SER A 4 37.33 -6.74 8.19
C SER A 4 36.82 -5.47 7.53
N LYS A 5 37.73 -4.54 7.22
CA LYS A 5 37.42 -3.30 6.47
C LYS A 5 36.79 -3.62 5.11
N LYS A 6 37.22 -4.69 4.45
CA LYS A 6 36.68 -5.15 3.17
C LYS A 6 35.23 -5.64 3.33
N ALA A 7 34.93 -6.44 4.36
CA ALA A 7 33.57 -6.88 4.64
C ALA A 7 32.64 -5.70 4.98
N ALA A 8 33.13 -4.70 5.71
CA ALA A 8 32.37 -3.50 6.02
C ALA A 8 32.08 -2.63 4.77
N GLN A 9 32.98 -2.62 3.78
CA GLN A 9 32.75 -1.92 2.51
C GLN A 9 31.80 -2.65 1.57
N GLU A 10 31.67 -3.98 1.70
CA GLU A 10 30.76 -4.82 0.90
C GLU A 10 29.34 -4.85 1.48
N VAL A 11 29.13 -4.38 2.71
CA VAL A 11 27.80 -4.23 3.29
C VAL A 11 27.15 -3.00 2.64
N SER A 12 26.31 -3.25 1.64
CA SER A 12 25.42 -2.22 1.12
C SER A 12 24.29 -1.99 2.12
N ASP A 13 23.97 -0.73 2.40
CA ASP A 13 22.78 -0.39 3.17
C ASP A 13 21.57 -1.10 2.59
N PHE A 14 20.75 -1.68 3.47
CA PHE A 14 19.52 -2.36 3.07
C PHE A 14 18.59 -1.36 2.39
N LYS A 15 18.55 -1.37 1.06
CA LYS A 15 17.60 -0.56 0.30
C LYS A 15 16.25 -1.26 0.31
N SER A 16 15.27 -0.61 0.90
CA SER A 16 13.89 -1.09 0.84
C SER A 16 13.47 -1.33 -0.61
N LYS A 17 12.83 -2.46 -0.88
CA LYS A 17 12.22 -2.76 -2.18
C LYS A 17 10.92 -1.97 -2.39
N TYR A 18 10.39 -1.38 -1.35
CA TYR A 18 9.09 -0.69 -1.37
C TYR A 18 9.28 0.82 -1.30
N MET A 19 8.45 1.54 -2.05
CA MET A 19 8.38 3.00 -1.96
C MET A 19 7.89 3.42 -0.58
N PRO A 20 8.49 4.47 0.02
CA PRO A 20 8.05 5.00 1.31
C PRO A 20 6.69 5.71 1.18
N ALA A 21 5.98 5.87 2.30
CA ALA A 21 4.86 6.80 2.37
C ALA A 21 5.37 8.24 2.25
N GLY A 22 4.51 9.12 1.77
CA GLY A 22 4.82 10.49 1.41
C GLY A 22 4.71 10.73 -0.09
N ILE A 23 5.30 11.79 -0.58
CA ILE A 23 5.31 12.14 -2.00
C ILE A 23 6.51 11.50 -2.67
N ASN A 24 6.26 10.66 -3.66
CA ASN A 24 7.27 9.99 -4.49
C ASN A 24 7.26 10.62 -5.88
N GLU A 25 8.41 11.10 -6.33
CA GLU A 25 8.59 11.73 -7.63
C GLU A 25 9.24 10.80 -8.65
N ASN A 26 9.03 11.08 -9.94
CA ASN A 26 9.54 10.29 -11.05
C ASN A 26 9.10 8.81 -11.01
N VAL A 27 7.86 8.60 -10.57
CA VAL A 27 7.22 7.29 -10.55
C VAL A 27 6.61 7.00 -11.93
N CYS A 28 6.68 5.74 -12.36
CA CYS A 28 5.96 5.23 -13.52
C CYS A 28 4.96 4.17 -13.10
N ILE A 29 3.94 3.94 -13.91
CA ILE A 29 3.11 2.74 -13.78
C ILE A 29 3.75 1.63 -14.60
N GLU A 30 4.16 0.55 -13.93
CA GLU A 30 4.76 -0.59 -14.59
C GLU A 30 3.70 -1.42 -15.32
N LYS A 31 2.64 -1.81 -14.61
CA LYS A 31 1.55 -2.64 -15.14
C LYS A 31 0.28 -2.56 -14.31
N VAL A 32 -0.82 -2.98 -14.94
CA VAL A 32 -2.08 -3.30 -14.28
C VAL A 32 -2.46 -4.73 -14.62
N GLU A 33 -2.83 -5.53 -13.60
CA GLU A 33 -3.18 -6.94 -13.74
C GLU A 33 -4.52 -7.22 -13.06
N VAL A 34 -5.46 -7.78 -13.82
CA VAL A 34 -6.74 -8.28 -13.27
C VAL A 34 -6.55 -9.69 -12.76
N LYS A 35 -6.98 -9.95 -11.53
CA LYS A 35 -6.74 -11.21 -10.82
C LYS A 35 -7.99 -11.72 -10.12
N THR A 36 -7.93 -12.99 -9.78
CA THR A 36 -8.91 -13.61 -8.87
C THR A 36 -8.14 -14.21 -7.70
N SER A 37 -8.55 -13.86 -6.47
CA SER A 37 -7.93 -14.44 -5.27
C SER A 37 -8.24 -15.92 -5.14
N PRO A 38 -7.51 -16.68 -4.31
CA PRO A 38 -7.83 -18.09 -4.03
C PRO A 38 -9.24 -18.32 -3.50
N GLN A 39 -9.83 -17.31 -2.85
CA GLN A 39 -11.22 -17.35 -2.37
C GLN A 39 -12.26 -16.93 -3.43
N GLY A 40 -11.83 -16.72 -4.69
CA GLY A 40 -12.73 -16.34 -5.78
C GLY A 40 -13.08 -14.84 -5.86
N ASN A 41 -12.50 -14.00 -5.00
CA ASN A 41 -12.73 -12.55 -5.06
C ASN A 41 -11.99 -11.92 -6.24
N LYS A 42 -12.70 -11.07 -7.00
CA LYS A 42 -12.12 -10.33 -8.13
C LYS A 42 -11.36 -9.11 -7.62
N MET A 43 -10.23 -8.82 -8.26
CA MET A 43 -9.39 -7.67 -7.93
C MET A 43 -8.54 -7.28 -9.13
N PHE A 44 -7.97 -6.10 -9.09
CA PHE A 44 -6.85 -5.73 -9.96
C PHE A 44 -5.78 -5.00 -9.18
N ASP A 45 -4.54 -5.21 -9.59
CA ASP A 45 -3.36 -4.60 -9.01
C ASP A 45 -2.77 -3.57 -9.96
N ILE A 46 -2.41 -2.41 -9.44
CA ILE A 46 -1.62 -1.39 -10.13
C ILE A 46 -0.23 -1.39 -9.51
N THR A 47 0.79 -1.70 -10.30
CA THR A 47 2.18 -1.66 -9.85
C THR A 47 2.83 -0.36 -10.29
N PHE A 48 3.30 0.41 -9.31
CA PHE A 48 4.12 1.61 -9.51
C PHE A 48 5.58 1.28 -9.28
N ILE A 49 6.47 1.94 -10.03
CA ILE A 49 7.92 1.79 -9.90
C ILE A 49 8.60 3.16 -10.00
N ASN A 50 9.59 3.40 -9.15
CA ASN A 50 10.41 4.60 -9.22
C ASN A 50 11.77 4.31 -9.89
N LYS A 51 12.55 5.36 -10.14
CA LYS A 51 13.89 5.24 -10.76
C LYS A 51 14.90 4.43 -9.95
N GLN A 52 14.66 4.22 -8.64
CA GLN A 52 15.50 3.40 -7.75
C GLN A 52 15.11 1.92 -7.80
N GLY A 53 14.10 1.53 -8.60
CA GLY A 53 13.58 0.17 -8.65
C GLY A 53 12.70 -0.21 -7.45
N GLN A 54 12.32 0.76 -6.60
CA GLN A 54 11.36 0.51 -5.53
C GLN A 54 9.95 0.45 -6.11
N THR A 55 9.13 -0.42 -5.56
CA THR A 55 7.76 -0.63 -6.04
C THR A 55 6.72 -0.28 -4.98
N ALA A 56 5.53 0.09 -5.43
CA ALA A 56 4.31 0.12 -4.64
C ALA A 56 3.20 -0.58 -5.43
N VAL A 57 2.45 -1.44 -4.77
CA VAL A 57 1.30 -2.12 -5.38
C VAL A 57 0.04 -1.64 -4.68
N HIS A 58 -0.91 -1.19 -5.48
CA HIS A 58 -2.23 -0.85 -5.01
C HIS A 58 -3.24 -1.84 -5.56
N THR A 59 -4.00 -2.48 -4.66
CA THR A 59 -5.02 -3.46 -5.01
C THR A 59 -6.41 -2.87 -4.83
N GLU A 60 -7.21 -2.90 -5.88
CA GLU A 60 -8.64 -2.61 -5.83
C GLU A 60 -9.44 -3.91 -5.87
N TRP A 61 -10.30 -4.09 -4.87
CA TRP A 61 -11.16 -5.23 -4.74
C TRP A 61 -12.56 -4.95 -5.27
N GLU A 62 -13.21 -5.99 -5.80
CA GLU A 62 -14.63 -5.93 -6.14
C GLU A 62 -15.46 -5.52 -4.91
N PRO A 63 -16.18 -4.39 -4.96
CA PRO A 63 -17.03 -3.98 -3.86
C PRO A 63 -18.19 -4.95 -3.72
N LYS A 64 -18.40 -5.43 -2.49
CA LYS A 64 -19.51 -6.33 -2.14
C LYS A 64 -20.32 -5.73 -1.01
N MET A 65 -21.60 -6.07 -0.96
CA MET A 65 -22.42 -5.73 0.19
C MET A 65 -21.79 -6.31 1.46
N ALA A 66 -21.58 -5.46 2.43
CA ALA A 66 -21.02 -5.83 3.72
C ALA A 66 -22.08 -5.65 4.83
N PRO A 67 -22.00 -6.37 5.96
CA PRO A 67 -23.00 -6.32 7.03
C PRO A 67 -23.24 -4.92 7.63
N TRP A 68 -22.27 -4.03 7.51
CA TRP A 68 -22.35 -2.65 8.01
C TRP A 68 -22.99 -1.68 6.99
N MET A 69 -23.17 -2.08 5.74
CA MET A 69 -23.84 -1.28 4.71
C MET A 69 -25.34 -1.31 4.93
N LYS A 70 -25.98 -0.15 4.83
CA LYS A 70 -27.43 -0.01 5.06
C LYS A 70 -28.24 -0.46 3.87
N ASP A 71 -27.77 -0.11 2.68
CA ASP A 71 -28.49 -0.40 1.43
C ASP A 71 -27.52 -0.38 0.21
N LYS A 72 -28.11 -0.54 -0.98
CA LYS A 72 -27.36 -0.51 -2.24
C LYS A 72 -26.63 0.82 -2.50
N SER A 73 -27.10 1.94 -1.93
CA SER A 73 -26.48 3.24 -2.15
C SER A 73 -25.06 3.32 -1.54
N ASP A 74 -24.81 2.57 -0.46
CA ASP A 74 -23.48 2.46 0.11
C ASP A 74 -22.51 1.70 -0.81
N LEU A 75 -23.00 0.66 -1.50
CA LEU A 75 -22.25 -0.08 -2.49
C LEU A 75 -21.93 0.80 -3.71
N GLU A 76 -22.94 1.49 -4.26
CA GLU A 76 -22.80 2.42 -5.38
C GLU A 76 -21.81 3.54 -5.05
N ARG A 77 -21.84 4.06 -3.83
CA ARG A 77 -20.86 5.06 -3.35
C ARG A 77 -19.44 4.51 -3.36
N ASN A 78 -19.24 3.26 -2.98
CA ASN A 78 -17.92 2.63 -3.03
C ASN A 78 -17.44 2.41 -4.47
N GLN A 79 -18.32 2.00 -5.37
CA GLN A 79 -18.04 1.90 -6.80
C GLN A 79 -17.66 3.26 -7.39
N ALA A 80 -18.44 4.30 -7.08
CA ALA A 80 -18.14 5.66 -7.52
C ALA A 80 -16.77 6.18 -7.01
N ARG A 81 -16.41 5.83 -5.76
CA ARG A 81 -15.08 6.16 -5.22
C ARG A 81 -13.96 5.44 -5.94
N GLN A 82 -14.13 4.15 -6.27
CA GLN A 82 -13.15 3.43 -7.08
C GLN A 82 -13.01 4.05 -8.47
N TYR A 83 -14.12 4.35 -9.11
CA TYR A 83 -14.11 5.02 -10.41
C TYR A 83 -13.36 6.35 -10.34
N LYS A 84 -13.71 7.22 -9.36
CA LYS A 84 -13.05 8.52 -9.17
C LYS A 84 -11.54 8.39 -8.92
N LYS A 85 -11.11 7.35 -8.20
CA LYS A 85 -9.69 7.06 -7.98
C LYS A 85 -8.98 6.70 -9.29
N MET A 86 -9.59 5.83 -10.10
CA MET A 86 -9.03 5.46 -11.41
C MET A 86 -9.03 6.63 -12.38
N MET A 87 -10.04 7.49 -12.34
CA MET A 87 -10.07 8.73 -13.12
C MET A 87 -8.85 9.60 -12.85
N GLN A 88 -8.44 9.81 -11.60
CA GLN A 88 -7.24 10.59 -11.30
C GLN A 88 -5.99 10.00 -11.95
N ILE A 89 -5.86 8.66 -11.97
CA ILE A 89 -4.74 7.98 -12.62
C ILE A 89 -4.80 8.16 -14.13
N LEU A 90 -5.96 7.92 -14.74
CA LEU A 90 -6.15 7.98 -16.18
C LEU A 90 -5.97 9.41 -16.74
N LEU A 91 -6.41 10.44 -16.00
CA LEU A 91 -6.21 11.86 -16.34
C LEU A 91 -4.72 12.26 -16.40
N CYS A 92 -3.82 11.47 -15.82
CA CYS A 92 -2.40 11.68 -16.04
C CYS A 92 -1.95 11.35 -17.48
N PHE A 93 -2.72 10.55 -18.22
CA PHE A 93 -2.34 10.04 -19.54
C PHE A 93 -3.28 10.49 -20.66
N TYR A 94 -4.55 10.68 -20.33
CA TYR A 94 -5.63 10.93 -21.27
C TYR A 94 -6.36 12.23 -20.93
N LYS A 95 -7.02 12.81 -21.92
CA LYS A 95 -7.97 13.91 -21.70
C LYS A 95 -9.28 13.34 -21.15
N ASP A 96 -10.04 14.16 -20.45
CA ASP A 96 -11.31 13.76 -19.81
C ASP A 96 -12.29 13.15 -20.82
N GLU A 97 -12.39 13.71 -22.03
CA GLU A 97 -13.29 13.22 -23.08
C GLU A 97 -12.92 11.82 -23.61
N GLN A 98 -11.70 11.37 -23.36
CA GLN A 98 -11.21 10.04 -23.77
C GLN A 98 -11.47 8.98 -22.70
N ILE A 99 -11.84 9.39 -21.48
CA ILE A 99 -12.06 8.52 -20.35
C ILE A 99 -13.56 8.32 -20.20
N ASN A 100 -14.10 7.38 -20.97
CA ASN A 100 -15.53 7.05 -20.90
C ASN A 100 -15.68 5.54 -20.68
N PHE A 101 -16.35 5.18 -19.60
CA PHE A 101 -16.69 3.80 -19.28
C PHE A 101 -18.13 3.74 -18.76
N GLU A 102 -18.93 2.96 -19.41
CA GLU A 102 -20.26 2.57 -18.98
C GLU A 102 -20.32 1.05 -18.95
N GLY A 103 -20.44 0.50 -17.77
CA GLY A 103 -20.52 -0.96 -17.57
C GLY A 103 -21.13 -1.29 -16.22
N GLU A 104 -21.69 -2.48 -16.11
CA GLU A 104 -22.44 -2.93 -14.94
C GLU A 104 -21.62 -3.83 -14.00
N SER A 105 -20.48 -4.35 -14.46
CA SER A 105 -19.69 -5.29 -13.69
C SER A 105 -18.29 -4.76 -13.31
N PHE A 106 -17.83 -5.16 -12.13
CA PHE A 106 -16.46 -4.87 -11.69
C PHE A 106 -15.41 -5.46 -12.65
N VAL A 107 -15.67 -6.62 -13.25
CA VAL A 107 -14.73 -7.27 -14.17
C VAL A 107 -14.56 -6.45 -15.45
N GLU A 108 -15.64 -5.90 -16.01
CA GLU A 108 -15.58 -5.01 -17.17
C GLU A 108 -14.81 -3.74 -16.83
N PHE A 109 -15.12 -3.14 -15.67
CA PHE A 109 -14.39 -1.97 -15.17
C PHE A 109 -12.89 -2.25 -14.99
N ALA A 110 -12.52 -3.35 -14.32
CA ALA A 110 -11.13 -3.74 -14.10
C ALA A 110 -10.37 -3.98 -15.41
N ASN A 111 -10.99 -4.67 -16.38
CA ASN A 111 -10.41 -4.92 -17.70
C ASN A 111 -10.25 -3.62 -18.51
N TRP A 112 -11.22 -2.72 -18.44
CA TRP A 112 -11.13 -1.41 -19.08
C TRP A 112 -9.98 -0.58 -18.49
N VAL A 113 -9.88 -0.47 -17.15
CA VAL A 113 -8.77 0.21 -16.47
C VAL A 113 -7.43 -0.39 -16.87
N ALA A 114 -7.33 -1.73 -16.87
CA ALA A 114 -6.10 -2.43 -17.25
C ALA A 114 -5.72 -2.14 -18.71
N THR A 115 -6.68 -2.16 -19.62
CA THR A 115 -6.47 -1.87 -21.03
C THR A 115 -5.97 -0.45 -21.22
N MET A 116 -6.65 0.53 -20.64
CA MET A 116 -6.29 1.94 -20.75
C MET A 116 -4.88 2.20 -20.19
N ILE A 117 -4.61 1.78 -18.96
CA ILE A 117 -3.31 2.03 -18.33
C ILE A 117 -2.18 1.26 -19.03
N ASN A 118 -2.42 0.02 -19.45
CA ASN A 118 -1.37 -0.76 -20.13
C ASN A 118 -1.08 -0.27 -21.55
N ALA A 119 -2.02 0.43 -22.20
CA ALA A 119 -1.82 1.10 -23.48
C ALA A 119 -1.18 2.50 -23.36
N ALA A 120 -1.17 3.08 -22.15
CA ALA A 120 -0.63 4.41 -21.92
C ALA A 120 0.90 4.46 -22.04
N ASP A 121 1.44 5.66 -22.23
CA ASP A 121 2.90 5.88 -22.25
C ASP A 121 3.53 5.57 -20.90
N LYS A 122 4.19 4.42 -20.82
CA LYS A 122 4.89 3.94 -19.62
C LYS A 122 6.12 4.76 -19.23
N SER A 123 6.62 5.61 -20.11
CA SER A 123 7.76 6.49 -19.84
C SER A 123 7.37 7.73 -19.04
N LYS A 124 6.10 8.08 -19.05
CA LYS A 124 5.55 9.28 -18.39
C LYS A 124 5.83 9.26 -16.89
N LYS A 125 6.47 10.31 -16.40
CA LYS A 125 6.83 10.45 -14.99
C LYS A 125 5.68 11.09 -14.22
N LEU A 126 5.41 10.53 -13.06
CA LEU A 126 4.32 10.93 -12.20
C LEU A 126 4.85 11.33 -10.82
N ARG A 127 4.12 12.20 -10.16
CA ARG A 127 4.24 12.52 -8.75
C ARG A 127 3.11 11.80 -8.02
N LEU A 128 3.46 10.91 -7.09
CA LEU A 128 2.56 9.97 -6.44
C LEU A 128 2.61 10.13 -4.94
N LYS A 129 1.47 10.32 -4.29
CA LYS A 129 1.32 10.28 -2.84
C LYS A 129 0.95 8.87 -2.40
N LEU A 130 1.75 8.32 -1.47
CA LEU A 130 1.49 7.07 -0.77
C LEU A 130 1.28 7.34 0.72
N VAL A 131 0.41 6.56 1.34
CA VAL A 131 0.13 6.60 2.77
C VAL A 131 0.29 5.20 3.37
N TYR A 132 0.49 5.09 4.68
CA TYR A 132 0.41 3.79 5.35
C TYR A 132 -1.05 3.42 5.61
N ASN A 133 -1.38 2.17 5.38
CA ASN A 133 -2.61 1.57 5.89
C ASN A 133 -2.43 1.15 7.37
N LYS A 134 -3.49 0.67 8.00
CA LYS A 134 -3.48 0.18 9.40
C LYS A 134 -2.50 -0.97 9.66
N ASP A 135 -2.13 -1.71 8.62
CA ASP A 135 -1.22 -2.86 8.69
C ASP A 135 0.24 -2.44 8.38
N GLY A 136 0.51 -1.14 8.22
CA GLY A 136 1.83 -0.59 7.98
C GLY A 136 2.38 -0.80 6.56
N TYR A 137 1.52 -1.12 5.59
CA TYR A 137 1.86 -1.18 4.17
C TYR A 137 1.54 0.12 3.46
N THR A 138 2.38 0.50 2.50
CA THR A 138 2.13 1.67 1.66
C THR A 138 1.05 1.39 0.62
N THR A 139 0.12 2.33 0.48
CA THR A 139 -1.01 2.25 -0.45
C THR A 139 -1.42 3.64 -0.92
N LEU A 140 -2.31 3.72 -1.91
CA LEU A 140 -2.94 4.99 -2.28
C LEU A 140 -3.85 5.51 -1.16
N PRO A 141 -4.02 6.84 -1.02
CA PRO A 141 -4.97 7.41 -0.06
C PRO A 141 -6.39 6.90 -0.30
N THR A 142 -7.16 6.75 0.78
CA THR A 142 -8.58 6.39 0.71
C THR A 142 -9.48 7.58 0.35
N ALA A 143 -9.03 8.80 0.67
CA ALA A 143 -9.74 10.02 0.29
C ALA A 143 -9.51 10.30 -1.19
N VAL A 144 -10.59 10.31 -1.96
CA VAL A 144 -10.56 10.49 -3.43
C VAL A 144 -10.84 11.94 -3.86
N ASP A 145 -11.11 12.83 -2.91
CA ASP A 145 -11.35 14.25 -3.18
C ASP A 145 -10.04 15.06 -3.26
N ASP A 146 -8.99 14.55 -2.61
CA ASP A 146 -7.66 15.14 -2.68
C ASP A 146 -6.85 14.50 -3.81
N ALA A 147 -6.06 15.31 -4.50
CA ALA A 147 -5.12 14.80 -5.50
C ALA A 147 -4.07 13.90 -4.83
N PHE A 148 -3.85 12.72 -5.37
CA PHE A 148 -2.82 11.79 -4.91
C PHE A 148 -1.83 11.40 -6.02
N ILE A 149 -2.14 11.74 -7.27
CA ILE A 149 -1.28 11.48 -8.43
C ILE A 149 -1.43 12.63 -9.44
N GLU A 150 -0.33 12.99 -10.06
CA GLU A 150 -0.29 14.01 -11.12
C GLU A 150 0.95 13.81 -12.00
N PRO A 151 0.98 14.32 -13.24
CA PRO A 151 2.18 14.34 -14.06
C PRO A 151 3.30 15.16 -13.41
N MET A 152 4.56 14.73 -13.61
CA MET A 152 5.73 15.55 -13.21
C MET A 152 5.89 16.79 -14.12
N GLU A 153 5.49 16.68 -15.39
CA GLU A 153 5.49 17.79 -16.31
C GLU A 153 4.15 18.50 -16.22
N LEU A 154 4.20 19.73 -15.74
CA LEU A 154 3.03 20.62 -15.65
C LEU A 154 3.05 21.60 -16.81
N ALA A 155 1.87 22.10 -17.17
CA ALA A 155 1.76 23.21 -18.11
C ALA A 155 2.30 24.52 -17.49
N ASP A 156 2.68 25.46 -18.35
CA ASP A 156 3.20 26.76 -17.90
C ASP A 156 2.21 27.47 -16.98
N GLY A 157 2.68 27.86 -15.80
CA GLY A 157 1.89 28.54 -14.79
C GLY A 157 1.09 27.62 -13.86
N GLU A 158 1.12 26.31 -14.05
CA GLU A 158 0.50 25.36 -13.12
C GLU A 158 1.42 25.05 -11.94
N SER A 159 0.80 24.70 -10.81
CA SER A 159 1.50 24.22 -9.60
C SER A 159 1.01 22.83 -9.22
N TYR A 160 1.88 22.07 -8.53
CA TYR A 160 1.53 20.74 -8.05
C TYR A 160 0.35 20.77 -7.07
N LYS A 161 -0.62 19.89 -7.31
CA LYS A 161 -1.84 19.71 -6.50
C LYS A 161 -1.68 18.62 -5.45
N VAL A 162 -0.78 17.66 -5.69
CA VAL A 162 -0.51 16.58 -4.74
C VAL A 162 0.25 17.12 -3.54
N GLN A 163 -0.40 17.09 -2.37
CA GLN A 163 0.15 17.59 -1.11
C GLN A 163 -0.14 16.60 0.02
N ILE A 164 0.70 16.64 1.06
CA ILE A 164 0.44 15.89 2.29
C ILE A 164 -0.57 16.66 3.14
N ASN A 165 -1.64 16.00 3.52
CA ASN A 165 -2.70 16.55 4.36
C ASN A 165 -2.60 15.99 5.78
N ALA A 166 -3.19 16.67 6.75
CA ALA A 166 -3.15 16.26 8.17
C ALA A 166 -3.73 14.86 8.45
N LYS A 167 -4.61 14.36 7.56
CA LYS A 167 -5.21 13.02 7.63
C LYS A 167 -4.36 11.91 7.01
N ASP A 168 -3.27 12.28 6.30
CA ASP A 168 -2.41 11.31 5.61
C ASP A 168 -1.46 10.65 6.63
N VAL A 169 -1.51 9.32 6.72
CA VAL A 169 -0.63 8.56 7.61
C VAL A 169 0.70 8.33 6.90
N ILE A 170 1.66 9.23 7.11
CA ILE A 170 3.00 9.17 6.52
C ILE A 170 4.06 8.57 7.45
N VAL A 171 3.74 8.41 8.74
CA VAL A 171 4.56 7.70 9.71
C VAL A 171 4.01 6.28 9.85
N ARG A 172 4.89 5.29 9.76
CA ARG A 172 4.47 3.88 9.85
C ARG A 172 3.84 3.61 11.21
N PRO A 173 2.59 3.10 11.27
CA PRO A 173 1.96 2.78 12.55
C PRO A 173 2.74 1.68 13.25
N VAL A 174 2.90 1.82 14.56
CA VAL A 174 3.41 0.74 15.42
C VAL A 174 2.29 -0.30 15.51
N ILE A 175 2.51 -1.44 14.87
CA ILE A 175 1.60 -2.58 15.01
C ILE A 175 1.97 -3.20 16.36
N ALA A 176 1.09 -3.05 17.36
CA ALA A 176 1.22 -3.85 18.57
C ALA A 176 1.22 -5.32 18.13
N ASP A 177 2.25 -6.05 18.55
CA ASP A 177 2.36 -7.47 18.26
C ASP A 177 1.02 -8.11 18.59
N LYS A 178 0.33 -8.62 17.58
CA LYS A 178 -0.79 -9.52 17.82
C LYS A 178 -0.17 -10.66 18.61
N GLU A 179 -0.61 -10.85 19.84
CA GLU A 179 -0.23 -12.03 20.63
C GLU A 179 -0.31 -13.22 19.68
N ILE A 180 0.85 -13.71 19.31
CA ILE A 180 0.94 -14.98 18.59
C ILE A 180 0.45 -15.96 19.64
N LYS A 181 -0.83 -16.34 19.58
CA LYS A 181 -1.27 -17.51 20.29
C LYS A 181 -0.43 -18.63 19.73
N ASN A 182 0.62 -18.95 20.47
CA ASN A 182 1.48 -20.08 20.21
C ASN A 182 0.63 -21.33 20.50
N ASP A 183 -0.22 -21.73 19.57
CA ASP A 183 -0.78 -23.07 19.49
C ASP A 183 0.30 -24.04 19.04
N ASN A 184 1.49 -23.95 19.67
CA ASN A 184 2.52 -24.94 19.52
C ASN A 184 2.22 -26.09 20.51
N PRO A 185 1.77 -27.26 20.05
CA PRO A 185 1.48 -28.41 20.91
C PRO A 185 2.69 -28.96 21.65
N PHE A 186 3.88 -28.37 21.49
CA PHE A 186 5.14 -28.74 22.09
C PHE A 186 5.65 -27.74 23.15
N THR A 187 4.83 -26.79 23.62
CA THR A 187 5.21 -26.00 24.80
C THR A 187 5.15 -26.91 26.04
N THR A 188 6.32 -27.29 26.51
CA THR A 188 6.52 -27.92 27.83
C THR A 188 5.89 -27.07 28.91
N PRO A 189 5.20 -27.69 29.92
CA PRO A 189 4.54 -26.94 30.99
C PRO A 189 5.57 -26.12 31.76
N GLU A 190 5.19 -24.91 32.08
CA GLU A 190 5.86 -23.96 32.94
C GLU A 190 6.52 -24.62 34.14
N VAL A 191 7.83 -24.51 34.22
CA VAL A 191 8.57 -24.88 35.45
C VAL A 191 8.19 -23.82 36.49
N ALA A 192 7.43 -24.24 37.48
CA ALA A 192 7.10 -23.42 38.63
C ALA A 192 8.39 -22.82 39.21
N THR A 193 8.50 -21.49 39.20
CA THR A 193 9.55 -20.76 39.88
C THR A 193 9.45 -21.05 41.38
N ALA A 194 10.33 -21.94 41.88
CA ALA A 194 10.53 -22.13 43.30
C ALA A 194 11.14 -20.81 43.84
N THR A 195 10.37 -20.10 44.64
CA THR A 195 10.84 -19.01 45.45
C THR A 195 11.82 -19.57 46.48
N PHE A 196 13.12 -19.34 46.29
CA PHE A 196 14.09 -19.54 47.33
C PHE A 196 13.92 -18.43 48.38
N ALA A 197 13.37 -18.80 49.53
CA ALA A 197 13.42 -17.97 50.72
C ALA A 197 14.90 -17.89 51.16
N SER A 198 15.43 -16.66 51.23
CA SER A 198 16.72 -16.38 51.85
C SER A 198 16.59 -16.57 53.34
N ASN A 199 17.19 -17.61 53.86
CA ASN A 199 17.49 -17.70 55.28
C ASN A 199 18.88 -17.11 55.50
N ASP A 200 18.89 -15.93 56.09
CA ASP A 200 20.05 -15.37 56.78
C ASP A 200 20.32 -16.25 58.00
N ASN A 201 21.46 -16.92 57.99
CA ASN A 201 22.11 -17.35 59.21
C ASN A 201 23.62 -17.50 59.01
N GLU A 202 24.32 -16.54 59.53
CA GLU A 202 25.60 -16.57 60.23
C GLU A 202 26.64 -17.61 59.85
N LEU A 203 27.75 -17.13 59.28
CA LEU A 203 29.04 -17.78 59.28
C LEU A 203 29.73 -17.56 60.64
N PRO A 204 30.23 -18.59 61.29
CA PRO A 204 31.32 -18.45 62.23
C PRO A 204 32.65 -18.86 61.59
N PHE A 205 33.64 -18.00 61.76
CA PHE A 205 35.07 -18.06 61.50
C PHE A 205 35.57 -17.99 60.07
#